data_be0b9fa92253b5f5925b9705bfa221fc
#
_entry.id   be0b9fa92253b5f5925b9705bfa221fc
#
_cell.length_a   1.000
_cell.length_b   1.000
_cell.length_c   1.000
_cell.angle_alpha   90.00
_cell.angle_beta   90.00
_cell.angle_gamma   90.00
#
_symmetry.space_group_name_H-M   'P 1'
#
loop_
_entity.id
_entity.type
_entity.pdbx_description
1 polymer ?
#
loop_
_entity_poly.entity_id
_entity_poly.type
_entity_poly.pdbx_seq_one_letter_code
_entity_poly.pdbx_strand_id
1 'polypeptide(L)'
;YIQSGGMNIWEAGLSLVIQLSVGAIAGFLLGRLAVLIINKIDIDNESLYPILLLATAFFTFAATTLCKGNGYLAVYIAGLVVGNAKIVHKKSMGTFFDGFAWLWQIVMFLTLGLLVNPHELLPVTGVGVMVGVFMILIARPISVFLCLIPYKNFSFKGKLYISWVGLRGAVPIIFATYPMIAGIEHAGMFFNIVFFITILSLLIQG
;
A
#
# COMPACT_ATOMS: atom_id res chain seq x y z
N TYR A 1 18.65 -7.78 -5.72
CA TYR A 1 19.04 -8.86 -4.78
C TYR A 1 19.01 -10.25 -5.45
N ILE A 2 18.06 -10.52 -6.34
CA ILE A 2 17.99 -11.82 -7.06
C ILE A 2 19.12 -11.98 -8.09
N GLN A 3 19.66 -10.88 -8.62
CA GLN A 3 20.76 -10.90 -9.60
C GLN A 3 22.15 -11.11 -8.99
N SER A 4 22.32 -10.94 -7.68
CA SER A 4 23.61 -11.11 -6.99
C SER A 4 23.74 -12.49 -6.35
N GLY A 5 23.44 -13.55 -7.08
CA GLY A 5 23.60 -14.99 -6.82
C GLY A 5 24.32 -15.39 -5.52
N GLY A 6 23.64 -15.34 -4.36
CA GLY A 6 24.23 -15.87 -3.14
C GLY A 6 23.84 -15.18 -1.83
N MET A 7 22.64 -14.57 -1.71
CA MET A 7 22.22 -14.16 -0.36
C MET A 7 21.74 -15.36 0.46
N ASN A 8 22.37 -15.54 1.63
CA ASN A 8 21.86 -16.44 2.65
C ASN A 8 20.47 -15.96 3.10
N ILE A 9 19.51 -16.88 3.26
CA ILE A 9 18.14 -16.59 3.76
C ILE A 9 18.21 -15.78 5.06
N TRP A 10 19.23 -15.98 5.86
CA TRP A 10 19.49 -15.25 7.10
C TRP A 10 19.78 -13.76 6.88
N GLU A 11 20.60 -13.42 5.89
CA GLU A 11 20.92 -12.03 5.54
C GLU A 11 19.70 -11.28 4.99
N ALA A 12 18.88 -11.97 4.18
CA ALA A 12 17.64 -11.43 3.70
C ALA A 12 16.65 -11.14 4.83
N GLY A 13 16.53 -12.08 5.78
CA GLY A 13 15.70 -11.92 6.98
C GLY A 13 16.16 -10.75 7.86
N LEU A 14 17.46 -10.66 8.14
CA LEU A 14 18.04 -9.58 8.92
C LEU A 14 17.83 -8.21 8.25
N SER A 15 18.07 -8.12 6.95
CA SER A 15 17.84 -6.90 6.16
C SER A 15 16.38 -6.45 6.22
N LEU A 16 15.43 -7.39 6.14
CA LEU A 16 14.00 -7.09 6.24
C LEU A 16 13.64 -6.54 7.63
N VAL A 17 14.15 -7.17 8.70
CA VAL A 17 13.91 -6.69 10.09
C VAL A 17 14.49 -5.30 10.28
N ILE A 18 15.70 -5.04 9.79
CA ILE A 18 16.34 -3.71 9.88
C ILE A 18 15.49 -2.69 9.12
N GLN A 19 15.07 -2.97 7.88
CA GLN A 19 14.27 -2.05 7.09
C GLN A 19 12.92 -1.71 7.75
N LEU A 20 12.26 -2.71 8.34
CA LEU A 20 11.00 -2.51 9.06
C LEU A 20 11.22 -1.71 10.35
N SER A 21 12.27 -2.00 11.11
CA SER A 21 12.57 -1.31 12.37
C SER A 21 12.94 0.15 12.13
N VAL A 22 13.83 0.42 11.17
CA VAL A 22 14.22 1.79 10.79
C VAL A 22 13.01 2.55 10.24
N GLY A 23 12.19 1.91 9.40
CA GLY A 23 10.97 2.51 8.87
C GLY A 23 9.98 2.88 9.97
N ALA A 24 9.77 1.98 10.95
CA ALA A 24 8.86 2.23 12.06
C ALA A 24 9.34 3.37 12.97
N ILE A 25 10.60 3.37 13.36
CA ILE A 25 11.18 4.39 14.24
C ILE A 25 11.20 5.75 13.54
N ALA A 26 11.68 5.82 12.29
CA ALA A 26 11.71 7.06 11.52
C ALA A 26 10.30 7.61 11.30
N GLY A 27 9.34 6.77 10.95
CA GLY A 27 7.94 7.18 10.76
C GLY A 27 7.32 7.74 12.03
N PHE A 28 7.58 7.13 13.18
CA PHE A 28 7.08 7.62 14.46
C PHE A 28 7.71 8.97 14.86
N LEU A 29 9.04 9.10 14.73
CA LEU A 29 9.76 10.33 15.07
C LEU A 29 9.38 11.49 14.15
N LEU A 30 9.40 11.25 12.83
CA LEU A 30 9.05 12.27 11.83
C LEU A 30 7.56 12.61 11.87
N GLY A 31 6.69 11.65 12.16
CA GLY A 31 5.27 11.91 12.39
C GLY A 31 5.02 12.80 13.60
N ARG A 32 5.73 12.59 14.73
CA ARG A 32 5.67 13.49 15.89
C ARG A 32 6.23 14.87 15.58
N LEU A 33 7.32 14.94 14.84
CA LEU A 33 7.90 16.19 14.39
C LEU A 33 6.91 16.97 13.53
N ALA A 34 6.23 16.29 12.59
CA ALA A 34 5.19 16.89 11.75
C ALA A 34 4.04 17.49 12.59
N VAL A 35 3.55 16.77 13.62
CA VAL A 35 2.53 17.27 14.54
C VAL A 35 3.00 18.52 15.27
N LEU A 36 4.25 18.53 15.77
CA LEU A 36 4.82 19.70 16.46
C LEU A 36 4.95 20.90 15.53
N ILE A 37 5.42 20.67 14.28
CA ILE A 37 5.57 21.74 13.28
C ILE A 37 4.19 22.31 12.94
N ILE A 38 3.22 21.49 12.61
CA ILE A 38 1.86 21.90 12.23
C ILE A 38 1.18 22.71 13.34
N ASN A 39 1.35 22.30 14.61
CA ASN A 39 0.73 23.00 15.73
C ASN A 39 1.48 24.26 16.18
N LYS A 40 2.76 24.41 15.81
CA LYS A 40 3.58 25.57 16.21
C LYS A 40 3.61 26.66 15.14
N ILE A 41 3.45 26.28 13.88
CA ILE A 41 3.40 27.24 12.77
C ILE A 41 2.00 27.85 12.74
N ASP A 42 1.96 29.18 12.81
CA ASP A 42 0.74 29.97 12.61
C ASP A 42 0.77 30.53 11.18
N ILE A 43 -0.02 29.92 10.31
CA ILE A 43 -0.12 30.31 8.89
C ILE A 43 -1.49 30.92 8.67
N ASP A 44 -1.55 32.17 8.22
CA ASP A 44 -2.77 32.89 7.93
C ASP A 44 -3.70 32.16 6.94
N ASN A 45 -3.14 31.40 6.01
CA ASN A 45 -3.89 30.68 4.99
C ASN A 45 -4.02 29.20 5.34
N GLU A 46 -5.23 28.78 5.76
CA GLU A 46 -5.55 27.39 6.12
C GLU A 46 -5.23 26.37 5.00
N SER A 47 -5.30 26.78 3.73
CA SER A 47 -5.05 25.89 2.59
C SER A 47 -3.60 25.42 2.46
N LEU A 48 -2.66 26.08 3.17
CA LEU A 48 -1.25 25.69 3.16
C LEU A 48 -0.93 24.53 4.10
N TYR A 49 -1.76 24.27 5.12
CA TYR A 49 -1.55 23.15 6.05
C TYR A 49 -1.57 21.77 5.39
N PRO A 50 -2.51 21.45 4.46
CA PRO A 50 -2.47 20.20 3.72
C PRO A 50 -1.20 20.05 2.87
N ILE A 51 -0.72 21.15 2.26
CA ILE A 51 0.50 21.14 1.44
C ILE A 51 1.72 20.89 2.33
N LEU A 52 1.79 21.51 3.49
CA LEU A 52 2.84 21.29 4.49
C LEU A 52 2.87 19.81 4.93
N LEU A 53 1.70 19.23 5.20
CA LEU A 53 1.60 17.81 5.58
C LEU A 53 2.02 16.89 4.42
N LEU A 54 1.68 17.22 3.18
CA LEU A 54 2.13 16.50 1.99
C LEU A 54 3.67 16.56 1.85
N ALA A 55 4.25 17.75 2.03
CA ALA A 55 5.70 17.93 2.02
C ALA A 55 6.40 17.10 3.11
N THR A 56 5.83 17.04 4.33
CA THR A 56 6.36 16.20 5.42
C THR A 56 6.24 14.71 5.10
N ALA A 57 5.21 14.27 4.38
CA ALA A 57 5.07 12.88 3.94
C ALA A 57 6.17 12.50 2.93
N PHE A 58 6.43 13.34 1.92
CA PHE A 58 7.53 13.12 0.97
C PHE A 58 8.90 13.17 1.65
N PHE A 59 9.10 14.11 2.56
CA PHE A 59 10.34 14.19 3.33
C PHE A 59 10.55 12.93 4.18
N THR A 60 9.50 12.45 4.84
CA THR A 60 9.56 11.21 5.64
C THR A 60 9.94 10.01 4.77
N PHE A 61 9.34 9.89 3.59
CA PHE A 61 9.68 8.82 2.63
C PHE A 61 11.15 8.90 2.21
N ALA A 62 11.59 10.07 1.74
CA ALA A 62 12.95 10.27 1.25
C ALA A 62 14.01 10.06 2.34
N ALA A 63 13.84 10.68 3.49
CA ALA A 63 14.76 10.56 4.62
C ALA A 63 14.90 9.11 5.10
N THR A 64 13.77 8.38 5.23
CA THR A 64 13.80 6.98 5.65
C THR A 64 14.47 6.09 4.61
N THR A 65 14.23 6.32 3.34
CA THR A 65 14.83 5.55 2.24
C THR A 65 16.35 5.78 2.19
N LEU A 66 16.82 7.00 2.42
CA LEU A 66 18.25 7.31 2.55
C LEU A 66 18.91 6.56 3.71
N CYS A 67 18.18 6.36 4.81
CA CYS A 67 18.63 5.57 5.96
C CYS A 67 18.48 4.05 5.73
N LYS A 68 18.25 3.58 4.49
CA LYS A 68 18.00 2.17 4.14
C LYS A 68 16.80 1.56 4.87
N GLY A 69 15.87 2.38 5.37
CA GLY A 69 14.60 1.96 5.95
C GLY A 69 13.49 1.83 4.89
N ASN A 70 12.37 1.22 5.28
CA ASN A 70 11.19 1.15 4.44
C ASN A 70 10.41 2.47 4.49
N GLY A 71 10.54 3.31 3.44
CA GLY A 71 9.88 4.61 3.34
C GLY A 71 8.35 4.53 3.33
N TYR A 72 7.77 3.50 2.72
CA TYR A 72 6.31 3.30 2.72
C TYR A 72 5.76 3.05 4.12
N LEU A 73 6.45 2.19 4.90
CA LEU A 73 6.09 1.92 6.29
C LEU A 73 6.24 3.17 7.14
N ALA A 74 7.29 3.95 6.92
CA ALA A 74 7.52 5.19 7.65
C ALA A 74 6.41 6.23 7.42
N VAL A 75 6.01 6.45 6.16
CA VAL A 75 4.90 7.37 5.84
C VAL A 75 3.58 6.87 6.42
N TYR A 76 3.34 5.56 6.38
CA TYR A 76 2.13 4.96 6.97
C TYR A 76 2.07 5.21 8.49
N ILE A 77 3.17 4.96 9.21
CA ILE A 77 3.25 5.18 10.66
C ILE A 77 3.16 6.68 10.99
N ALA A 78 3.84 7.54 10.22
CA ALA A 78 3.71 8.99 10.37
C ALA A 78 2.27 9.46 10.19
N GLY A 79 1.56 8.92 9.18
CA GLY A 79 0.14 9.16 8.95
C GLY A 79 -0.74 8.73 10.13
N LEU A 80 -0.45 7.57 10.75
CA LEU A 80 -1.16 7.13 11.97
C LEU A 80 -0.90 8.07 13.16
N VAL A 81 0.33 8.54 13.34
CA VAL A 81 0.68 9.47 14.41
C VAL A 81 -0.04 10.81 14.23
N VAL A 82 -0.01 11.37 13.01
CA VAL A 82 -0.69 12.64 12.68
C VAL A 82 -2.21 12.49 12.77
N GLY A 83 -2.75 11.39 12.24
CA GLY A 83 -4.19 11.11 12.25
C GLY A 83 -4.79 10.96 13.65
N ASN A 84 -4.01 10.42 14.62
CA ASN A 84 -4.45 10.29 16.01
C ASN A 84 -4.12 11.52 16.88
N ALA A 85 -3.29 12.45 16.38
CA ALA A 85 -2.95 13.66 17.13
C ALA A 85 -4.05 14.72 17.05
N LYS A 86 -4.05 15.62 18.03
CA LYS A 86 -4.82 16.84 17.97
C LYS A 86 -4.01 17.86 17.18
N ILE A 87 -4.42 18.13 15.97
CA ILE A 87 -3.78 19.09 15.05
C ILE A 87 -4.76 20.19 14.67
N VAL A 88 -4.22 21.38 14.41
CA VAL A 88 -4.98 22.54 13.93
C VAL A 88 -5.55 22.19 12.53
N HIS A 89 -6.75 22.69 12.21
CA HIS A 89 -7.42 22.50 10.92
C HIS A 89 -7.56 21.04 10.44
N LYS A 90 -7.65 20.08 11.38
CA LYS A 90 -7.71 18.63 11.08
C LYS A 90 -8.80 18.27 10.05
N LYS A 91 -9.98 18.91 10.14
CA LYS A 91 -11.10 18.66 9.23
C LYS A 91 -10.79 19.10 7.80
N SER A 92 -10.20 20.28 7.63
CA SER A 92 -9.79 20.81 6.32
C SER A 92 -8.73 19.91 5.67
N MET A 93 -7.72 19.51 6.44
CA MET A 93 -6.71 18.55 5.97
C MET A 93 -7.32 17.21 5.57
N GLY A 94 -8.24 16.65 6.37
CA GLY A 94 -8.91 15.40 6.04
C GLY A 94 -9.65 15.48 4.71
N THR A 95 -10.46 16.52 4.49
CA THR A 95 -11.20 16.73 3.23
C THR A 95 -10.25 16.86 2.02
N PHE A 96 -9.14 17.57 2.18
CA PHE A 96 -8.13 17.69 1.13
C PHE A 96 -7.52 16.33 0.77
N PHE A 97 -7.08 15.56 1.78
CA PHE A 97 -6.45 14.27 1.54
C PHE A 97 -7.43 13.23 0.99
N ASP A 98 -8.70 13.26 1.37
CA ASP A 98 -9.73 12.41 0.78
C ASP A 98 -9.87 12.69 -0.73
N GLY A 99 -10.02 13.96 -1.13
CA GLY A 99 -10.10 14.36 -2.53
C GLY A 99 -8.81 14.04 -3.31
N PHE A 100 -7.64 14.29 -2.69
CA PHE A 100 -6.34 14.01 -3.26
C PHE A 100 -6.11 12.50 -3.47
N ALA A 101 -6.52 11.66 -2.53
CA ALA A 101 -6.45 10.21 -2.65
C ALA A 101 -7.31 9.70 -3.80
N TRP A 102 -8.54 10.19 -3.96
CA TRP A 102 -9.40 9.86 -5.09
C TRP A 102 -8.78 10.23 -6.43
N LEU A 103 -8.24 11.45 -6.54
CA LEU A 103 -7.58 11.91 -7.76
C LEU A 103 -6.40 11.02 -8.13
N TRP A 104 -5.51 10.72 -7.17
CA TRP A 104 -4.36 9.86 -7.41
C TRP A 104 -4.76 8.43 -7.73
N GLN A 105 -5.83 7.93 -7.14
CA GLN A 105 -6.36 6.61 -7.46
C GLN A 105 -6.81 6.54 -8.91
N ILE A 106 -7.51 7.56 -9.42
CA ILE A 106 -7.94 7.63 -10.84
C ILE A 106 -6.71 7.67 -11.75
N VAL A 107 -5.76 8.59 -11.48
CA VAL A 107 -4.53 8.72 -12.28
C VAL A 107 -3.75 7.40 -12.32
N MET A 108 -3.63 6.75 -11.19
CA MET A 108 -2.90 5.48 -11.05
C MET A 108 -3.58 4.36 -11.87
N PHE A 109 -4.88 4.17 -11.74
CA PHE A 109 -5.59 3.15 -12.52
C PHE A 109 -5.55 3.44 -14.02
N LEU A 110 -5.65 4.71 -14.42
CA LEU A 110 -5.51 5.13 -15.81
C LEU A 110 -4.11 4.76 -16.35
N THR A 111 -3.07 5.14 -15.62
CA THR A 111 -1.68 4.85 -16.02
C THR A 111 -1.40 3.35 -16.10
N LEU A 112 -1.87 2.59 -15.11
CA LEU A 112 -1.71 1.14 -15.09
C LEU A 112 -2.51 0.47 -16.21
N GLY A 113 -3.70 0.99 -16.54
CA GLY A 113 -4.50 0.52 -17.66
C GLY A 113 -3.83 0.74 -19.02
N LEU A 114 -3.14 1.87 -19.18
CA LEU A 114 -2.37 2.17 -20.41
C LEU A 114 -1.10 1.33 -20.53
N LEU A 115 -0.55 0.83 -19.43
CA LEU A 115 0.66 -0.01 -19.42
C LEU A 115 0.36 -1.44 -19.89
N VAL A 116 -0.89 -1.87 -19.83
CA VAL A 116 -1.29 -3.25 -20.14
C VAL A 116 -1.52 -3.44 -21.62
N ASN A 117 -0.91 -4.48 -22.18
CA ASN A 117 -1.18 -4.93 -23.55
C ASN A 117 -2.27 -6.02 -23.51
N PRO A 118 -3.48 -5.79 -24.09
CA PRO A 118 -4.57 -6.76 -24.06
C PRO A 118 -4.22 -8.12 -24.69
N HIS A 119 -3.36 -8.13 -25.71
CA HIS A 119 -2.93 -9.37 -26.35
C HIS A 119 -2.12 -10.28 -25.43
N GLU A 120 -1.38 -9.71 -24.49
CA GLU A 120 -0.59 -10.45 -23.52
C GLU A 120 -1.40 -10.94 -22.31
N LEU A 121 -2.62 -10.42 -22.14
CA LEU A 121 -3.54 -10.90 -21.11
C LEU A 121 -4.20 -12.25 -21.49
N LEU A 122 -4.46 -12.47 -22.77
CA LEU A 122 -5.14 -13.68 -23.26
C LEU A 122 -4.43 -14.99 -22.84
N PRO A 123 -3.09 -15.14 -23.00
CA PRO A 123 -2.38 -16.35 -22.58
C PRO A 123 -2.41 -16.61 -21.07
N VAL A 124 -2.48 -15.55 -20.25
CA VAL A 124 -2.45 -15.65 -18.79
C VAL A 124 -3.85 -15.73 -18.16
N THR A 125 -4.92 -15.57 -18.96
CA THR A 125 -6.31 -15.54 -18.47
C THR A 125 -6.66 -16.80 -17.70
N GLY A 126 -6.31 -17.99 -18.19
CA GLY A 126 -6.61 -19.26 -17.54
C GLY A 126 -6.00 -19.37 -16.14
N VAL A 127 -4.71 -19.06 -16.04
CA VAL A 127 -3.99 -19.06 -14.75
C VAL A 127 -4.51 -17.92 -13.85
N GLY A 128 -4.74 -16.74 -14.41
CA GLY A 128 -5.26 -15.58 -13.68
C GLY A 128 -6.64 -15.83 -13.09
N VAL A 129 -7.57 -16.46 -13.82
CA VAL A 129 -8.90 -16.86 -13.30
C VAL A 129 -8.76 -17.88 -12.19
N MET A 130 -7.98 -18.95 -12.41
CA MET A 130 -7.80 -20.01 -11.42
C MET A 130 -7.23 -19.49 -10.11
N VAL A 131 -6.16 -18.70 -10.18
CA VAL A 131 -5.53 -18.09 -9.01
C VAL A 131 -6.45 -17.04 -8.37
N GLY A 132 -7.11 -16.20 -9.17
CA GLY A 132 -8.04 -15.18 -8.69
C GLY A 132 -9.21 -15.77 -7.92
N VAL A 133 -9.88 -16.78 -8.49
CA VAL A 133 -10.99 -17.51 -7.85
C VAL A 133 -10.52 -18.19 -6.56
N PHE A 134 -9.39 -18.89 -6.61
CA PHE A 134 -8.80 -19.51 -5.41
C PHE A 134 -8.55 -18.47 -4.31
N MET A 135 -7.98 -17.34 -4.67
CA MET A 135 -7.69 -16.29 -3.69
C MET A 135 -8.95 -15.65 -3.11
N ILE A 136 -10.00 -15.46 -3.91
CA ILE A 136 -11.26 -14.84 -3.46
C ILE A 136 -12.07 -15.82 -2.60
N LEU A 137 -12.22 -17.07 -3.05
CA LEU A 137 -13.13 -18.04 -2.42
C LEU A 137 -12.49 -18.87 -1.31
N ILE A 138 -11.19 -19.09 -1.35
CA ILE A 138 -10.50 -20.01 -0.44
C ILE A 138 -9.50 -19.26 0.46
N ALA A 139 -8.49 -18.66 -0.14
CA ALA A 139 -7.38 -18.10 0.63
C ALA A 139 -7.83 -16.98 1.58
N ARG A 140 -8.71 -16.12 1.10
CA ARG A 140 -9.19 -14.97 1.86
C ARG A 140 -10.14 -15.33 2.99
N PRO A 141 -11.22 -16.13 2.77
CA PRO A 141 -12.04 -16.60 3.88
C PRO A 141 -11.21 -17.31 4.94
N ILE A 142 -10.32 -18.23 4.55
CA ILE A 142 -9.45 -18.92 5.51
C ILE A 142 -8.64 -17.92 6.34
N SER A 143 -7.98 -16.95 5.71
CA SER A 143 -7.18 -15.94 6.41
C SER A 143 -8.02 -15.12 7.40
N VAL A 144 -9.20 -14.65 6.97
CA VAL A 144 -10.09 -13.85 7.82
C VAL A 144 -10.63 -14.68 9.00
N PHE A 145 -11.06 -15.91 8.76
CA PHE A 145 -11.54 -16.79 9.82
C PHE A 145 -10.42 -17.09 10.81
N LEU A 146 -9.21 -17.38 10.34
CA LEU A 146 -8.05 -17.66 11.19
C LEU A 146 -7.67 -16.45 12.06
N CYS A 147 -7.60 -15.26 11.47
CA CYS A 147 -7.28 -14.02 12.18
C CYS A 147 -8.36 -13.61 13.19
N LEU A 148 -9.64 -13.92 12.90
CA LEU A 148 -10.76 -13.57 13.78
C LEU A 148 -11.15 -14.68 14.77
N ILE A 149 -10.39 -15.77 14.87
CA ILE A 149 -10.59 -16.81 15.88
C ILE A 149 -10.58 -16.21 17.30
N PRO A 150 -9.61 -15.37 17.71
CA PRO A 150 -9.56 -14.85 19.07
C PRO A 150 -10.69 -13.87 19.39
N TYR A 151 -11.34 -13.29 18.37
CA TYR A 151 -12.40 -12.31 18.55
C TYR A 151 -13.79 -12.97 18.51
N LYS A 152 -14.30 -13.36 19.68
CA LYS A 152 -15.60 -14.06 19.84
C LYS A 152 -16.82 -13.18 19.50
N ASN A 153 -16.67 -11.86 19.45
CA ASN A 153 -17.77 -10.91 19.23
C ASN A 153 -18.24 -10.80 17.78
N PHE A 154 -17.49 -11.38 16.82
CA PHE A 154 -17.88 -11.33 15.42
C PHE A 154 -18.79 -12.50 15.04
N SER A 155 -19.99 -12.17 14.57
CA SER A 155 -20.92 -13.14 13.99
C SER A 155 -20.30 -13.84 12.77
N PHE A 156 -20.70 -15.08 12.50
CA PHE A 156 -20.29 -15.81 11.30
C PHE A 156 -20.58 -15.02 10.02
N LYS A 157 -21.76 -14.39 9.94
CA LYS A 157 -22.13 -13.51 8.81
C LYS A 157 -21.20 -12.29 8.68
N GLY A 158 -20.78 -11.70 9.80
CA GLY A 158 -19.81 -10.61 9.81
C GLY A 158 -18.43 -11.03 9.29
N LYS A 159 -17.95 -12.21 9.70
CA LYS A 159 -16.68 -12.76 9.19
C LYS A 159 -16.74 -13.04 7.69
N LEU A 160 -17.86 -13.57 7.21
CA LEU A 160 -18.09 -13.83 5.79
C LEU A 160 -18.13 -12.51 4.98
N TYR A 161 -18.82 -11.49 5.51
CA TYR A 161 -18.86 -10.17 4.90
C TYR A 161 -17.47 -9.53 4.80
N ILE A 162 -16.68 -9.57 5.89
CA ILE A 162 -15.30 -9.06 5.90
C ILE A 162 -14.43 -9.81 4.88
N SER A 163 -14.61 -11.12 4.74
CA SER A 163 -13.86 -11.91 3.76
C SER A 163 -14.24 -11.58 2.32
N TRP A 164 -15.50 -11.19 2.07
CA TRP A 164 -15.97 -10.82 0.73
C TRP A 164 -15.53 -9.40 0.33
N VAL A 165 -15.74 -8.40 1.20
CA VAL A 165 -15.50 -6.95 0.92
C VAL A 165 -14.03 -6.58 0.80
N GLY A 166 -13.21 -7.45 0.43
CA GLY A 166 -11.80 -7.12 0.35
C GLY A 166 -11.31 -6.73 -1.02
N LEU A 167 -11.66 -5.57 -1.46
CA LEU A 167 -11.16 -4.97 -2.69
C LEU A 167 -9.61 -4.96 -2.72
N ARG A 168 -9.05 -5.42 -3.83
CA ARG A 168 -7.61 -5.29 -4.09
C ARG A 168 -7.37 -3.92 -4.68
N GLY A 169 -6.59 -3.10 -3.98
CA GLY A 169 -6.13 -1.82 -4.51
C GLY A 169 -5.08 -2.00 -5.60
N ALA A 170 -4.65 -0.90 -6.22
CA ALA A 170 -3.60 -0.89 -7.22
C ALA A 170 -2.19 -1.17 -6.66
N VAL A 171 -2.01 -1.20 -5.34
CA VAL A 171 -0.71 -1.48 -4.70
C VAL A 171 -0.08 -2.79 -5.17
N PRO A 172 -0.79 -3.93 -5.26
CA PRO A 172 -0.21 -5.16 -5.82
C PRO A 172 0.29 -5.00 -7.26
N ILE A 173 -0.41 -4.21 -8.09
CA ILE A 173 -0.02 -3.96 -9.47
C ILE A 173 1.26 -3.11 -9.51
N ILE A 174 1.36 -2.07 -8.66
CA ILE A 174 2.58 -1.27 -8.54
C ILE A 174 3.75 -2.14 -8.13
N PHE A 175 3.57 -3.03 -7.14
CA PHE A 175 4.66 -3.93 -6.75
C PHE A 175 5.03 -4.92 -7.86
N ALA A 176 4.11 -5.31 -8.72
CA ALA A 176 4.39 -6.14 -9.87
C ALA A 176 5.21 -5.43 -10.98
N THR A 177 5.30 -4.09 -10.97
CA THR A 177 6.19 -3.35 -11.88
C THR A 177 7.66 -3.40 -11.46
N TYR A 178 8.00 -3.63 -10.18
CA TYR A 178 9.40 -3.68 -9.73
C TYR A 178 10.24 -4.76 -10.42
N PRO A 179 9.77 -6.02 -10.58
CA PRO A 179 10.47 -7.02 -11.38
C PRO A 179 10.71 -6.59 -12.82
N MET A 180 9.77 -5.85 -13.43
CA MET A 180 9.92 -5.32 -14.80
C MET A 180 11.05 -4.28 -14.86
N ILE A 181 11.08 -3.35 -13.90
CA ILE A 181 12.14 -2.33 -13.80
C ILE A 181 13.49 -2.97 -13.53
N ALA A 182 13.52 -4.05 -12.76
CA ALA A 182 14.75 -4.81 -12.46
C ALA A 182 15.21 -5.71 -13.63
N GLY A 183 14.47 -5.77 -14.75
CA GLY A 183 14.85 -6.57 -15.93
C GLY A 183 14.80 -8.09 -15.70
N ILE A 184 13.95 -8.55 -14.76
CA ILE A 184 13.80 -9.98 -14.47
C ILE A 184 13.08 -10.68 -15.63
N GLU A 185 13.59 -11.83 -16.03
CA GLU A 185 12.98 -12.66 -17.07
C GLU A 185 11.54 -13.04 -16.67
N HIS A 186 10.61 -12.98 -17.63
CA HIS A 186 9.17 -13.22 -17.43
C HIS A 186 8.44 -12.22 -16.49
N ALA A 187 9.04 -11.10 -16.11
CA ALA A 187 8.39 -10.10 -15.23
C ALA A 187 7.08 -9.55 -15.81
N GLY A 188 6.99 -9.41 -17.14
CA GLY A 188 5.75 -9.02 -17.83
C GLY A 188 4.59 -10.00 -17.59
N MET A 189 4.89 -11.30 -17.58
CA MET A 189 3.87 -12.32 -17.29
C MET A 189 3.34 -12.20 -15.85
N PHE A 190 4.22 -11.98 -14.86
CA PHE A 190 3.80 -11.75 -13.48
C PHE A 190 2.94 -10.49 -13.34
N PHE A 191 3.33 -9.42 -13.99
CA PHE A 191 2.56 -8.18 -14.01
C PHE A 191 1.15 -8.40 -14.58
N ASN A 192 1.04 -9.06 -15.75
CA ASN A 192 -0.22 -9.34 -16.41
C ASN A 192 -1.14 -10.23 -15.55
N ILE A 193 -0.60 -11.23 -14.85
CA ILE A 193 -1.35 -12.09 -13.92
C ILE A 193 -1.90 -11.27 -12.76
N VAL A 194 -1.06 -10.46 -12.11
CA VAL A 194 -1.47 -9.62 -10.96
C VAL A 194 -2.52 -8.59 -11.39
N PHE A 195 -2.33 -7.97 -12.54
CA PHE A 195 -3.28 -7.01 -13.10
C PHE A 195 -4.63 -7.66 -13.39
N PHE A 196 -4.62 -8.84 -14.05
CA PHE A 196 -5.82 -9.60 -14.35
C PHE A 196 -6.59 -10.00 -13.08
N ILE A 197 -5.90 -10.51 -12.07
CA ILE A 197 -6.51 -10.87 -10.77
C ILE A 197 -7.13 -9.63 -10.10
N THR A 198 -6.49 -8.47 -10.21
CA THR A 198 -7.01 -7.22 -9.61
C THR A 198 -8.28 -6.77 -10.32
N ILE A 199 -8.30 -6.77 -11.66
CA ILE A 199 -9.52 -6.46 -12.42
C ILE A 199 -10.65 -7.44 -12.10
N LEU A 200 -10.34 -8.75 -12.07
CA LEU A 200 -11.31 -9.76 -11.73
C LEU A 200 -11.91 -9.53 -10.33
N SER A 201 -11.08 -9.18 -9.36
CA SER A 201 -11.53 -8.84 -8.01
C SER A 201 -12.42 -7.59 -8.00
N LEU A 202 -12.06 -6.55 -8.76
CA LEU A 202 -12.87 -5.33 -8.89
C LEU A 202 -14.22 -5.61 -9.54
N LEU A 203 -14.29 -6.46 -10.56
CA LEU A 203 -15.55 -6.82 -11.24
C LEU A 203 -16.47 -7.68 -10.38
N ILE A 204 -15.93 -8.55 -9.54
CA ILE A 204 -16.72 -9.48 -8.72
C ILE A 204 -17.11 -8.87 -7.36
N GLN A 205 -16.24 -8.07 -6.78
CA GLN A 205 -16.36 -7.57 -5.39
C GLN A 205 -16.59 -6.05 -5.30
N GLY A 206 -16.44 -5.31 -6.43
CA GLY A 206 -16.55 -3.84 -6.55
C GLY A 206 -17.95 -3.32 -6.82
#